data_bb8eb905542316e72dcb6ade12bc2918
#
_entry.id   bb8eb905542316e72dcb6ade12bc2918
#
_cell.length_a   1.000
_cell.length_b   1.000
_cell.length_c   1.000
_cell.angle_alpha   90.00
_cell.angle_beta   90.00
_cell.angle_gamma   90.00
#
_symmetry.space_group_name_H-M   'P 1'
#
loop_
_entity.id
_entity.type
_entity.pdbx_description
1 polymer ?
#
loop_
_entity_poly.entity_id
_entity_poly.type
_entity_poly.pdbx_seq_one_letter_code
_entity_poly.pdbx_strand_id
1 'polypeptide(L)'
;MLFVSGATLFIGLGLVYTVMAIPSRAGDFKGAANLDGASSIAMNNPDDWAAIQWLDANAEQGVPAGSVPVILEVPSVPPWGGSYTYEGRISAFSGFPTVLGWAVHESQWRGSYDEQSRREPDLATIYTSSDGQTTLVLLHKWNVSYVILGSPELSYIQHVCSQSGSSCTTSSALKKFDMLLQPVFSQGQVTIFKVP
;
A
#
# COMPACT_ATOMS: atom_id res chain seq x y z
N MET A 1 7.74 33.56 41.65
CA MET A 1 7.50 34.36 40.42
C MET A 1 8.05 33.70 39.16
N LEU A 2 9.30 33.31 39.08
CA LEU A 2 9.91 32.69 37.88
C LEU A 2 9.16 31.45 37.34
N PHE A 3 8.69 30.54 38.21
CA PHE A 3 7.92 29.34 37.81
C PHE A 3 6.60 29.72 37.13
N VAL A 4 5.84 30.63 37.72
CA VAL A 4 4.55 31.04 37.15
C VAL A 4 4.76 31.74 35.80
N SER A 5 5.74 32.60 35.68
CA SER A 5 6.07 33.28 34.41
C SER A 5 6.49 32.25 33.34
N GLY A 6 7.31 31.28 33.69
CA GLY A 6 7.73 30.21 32.81
C GLY A 6 6.55 29.34 32.34
N ALA A 7 5.68 28.94 33.26
CA ALA A 7 4.48 28.14 32.93
C ALA A 7 3.51 28.92 32.02
N THR A 8 3.29 30.22 32.31
CA THR A 8 2.43 31.07 31.49
C THR A 8 3.00 31.22 30.07
N LEU A 9 4.31 31.40 29.94
CA LEU A 9 4.97 31.49 28.62
C LEU A 9 4.82 30.19 27.85
N PHE A 10 5.03 29.03 28.50
CA PHE A 10 4.94 27.72 27.86
C PHE A 10 3.50 27.41 27.36
N ILE A 11 2.50 27.72 28.20
CA ILE A 11 1.08 27.58 27.83
C ILE A 11 0.73 28.53 26.67
N GLY A 12 1.21 29.81 26.76
CA GLY A 12 0.98 30.79 25.70
C GLY A 12 1.56 30.35 24.35
N LEU A 13 2.78 29.83 24.32
CA LEU A 13 3.40 29.31 23.11
C LEU A 13 2.63 28.08 22.55
N GLY A 14 2.13 27.19 23.41
CA GLY A 14 1.29 26.07 22.99
C GLY A 14 -0.02 26.51 22.34
N LEU A 15 -0.66 27.55 22.85
CA LEU A 15 -1.86 28.14 22.27
C LEU A 15 -1.58 28.78 20.90
N VAL A 16 -0.47 29.50 20.77
CA VAL A 16 -0.05 30.10 19.47
C VAL A 16 0.13 29.00 18.42
N TYR A 17 0.79 27.90 18.78
CA TYR A 17 0.94 26.76 17.86
C TYR A 17 -0.42 26.24 17.37
N THR A 18 -1.35 26.02 18.28
CA THR A 18 -2.69 25.52 17.93
C THR A 18 -3.41 26.46 16.96
N VAL A 19 -3.40 27.76 17.26
CA VAL A 19 -4.07 28.78 16.42
C VAL A 19 -3.45 28.87 15.03
N MET A 20 -2.13 28.70 14.90
CA MET A 20 -1.45 28.78 13.60
C MET A 20 -1.43 27.44 12.84
N ALA A 21 -1.26 26.34 13.54
CA ALA A 21 -1.14 25.03 12.91
C ALA A 21 -2.46 24.53 12.30
N ILE A 22 -3.58 24.77 12.98
CA ILE A 22 -4.89 24.31 12.49
C ILE A 22 -5.25 24.95 11.15
N PRO A 23 -5.24 26.29 10.97
CA PRO A 23 -5.50 26.90 9.67
C PRO A 23 -4.50 26.45 8.60
N SER A 24 -3.19 26.41 8.94
CA SER A 24 -2.16 25.98 8.01
C SER A 24 -2.37 24.55 7.50
N ARG A 25 -2.71 23.62 8.40
CA ARG A 25 -3.01 22.23 8.05
C ARG A 25 -4.32 22.06 7.29
N ALA A 26 -5.30 22.89 7.59
CA ALA A 26 -6.59 22.92 6.93
C ALA A 26 -6.62 23.76 5.63
N GLY A 27 -5.48 24.22 5.13
CA GLY A 27 -5.42 25.10 3.94
C GLY A 27 -6.22 26.39 4.12
N ASP A 28 -6.15 27.01 5.31
CA ASP A 28 -6.93 28.17 5.74
C ASP A 28 -8.46 27.98 5.63
N PHE A 29 -8.90 26.71 5.67
CA PHE A 29 -10.32 26.32 5.48
C PHE A 29 -10.90 26.77 4.15
N LYS A 30 -10.08 26.95 3.11
CA LYS A 30 -10.52 27.40 1.78
C LYS A 30 -11.12 26.28 0.93
N GLY A 31 -10.87 25.01 1.30
CA GLY A 31 -11.48 23.85 0.63
C GLY A 31 -12.94 23.65 1.00
N ALA A 32 -13.70 22.97 0.15
CA ALA A 32 -15.02 22.49 0.51
C ALA A 32 -14.94 21.56 1.71
N ALA A 33 -15.78 21.76 2.72
CA ALA A 33 -15.83 20.87 3.87
C ALA A 33 -16.27 19.48 3.40
N ASN A 34 -15.43 18.48 3.62
CA ASN A 34 -15.69 17.10 3.23
C ASN A 34 -15.26 16.16 4.35
N LEU A 35 -16.15 15.27 4.78
CA LEU A 35 -15.87 14.20 5.75
C LEU A 35 -15.54 12.88 5.06
N ASP A 36 -15.61 12.82 3.73
CA ASP A 36 -15.24 11.65 2.95
C ASP A 36 -13.71 11.59 2.78
N GLY A 37 -13.06 10.74 3.57
CA GLY A 37 -11.61 10.52 3.50
C GLY A 37 -11.15 9.92 2.16
N ALA A 38 -12.04 9.27 1.42
CA ALA A 38 -11.74 8.67 0.12
C ALA A 38 -11.69 9.71 -1.02
N SER A 39 -12.26 10.89 -0.83
CA SER A 39 -12.27 11.94 -1.86
C SER A 39 -10.87 12.35 -2.32
N SER A 40 -9.88 12.29 -1.43
CA SER A 40 -8.49 12.62 -1.78
C SER A 40 -7.88 11.62 -2.75
N ILE A 41 -8.07 10.32 -2.52
CA ILE A 41 -7.57 9.29 -3.46
C ILE A 41 -8.34 9.35 -4.78
N ALA A 42 -9.66 9.52 -4.75
CA ALA A 42 -10.48 9.63 -5.94
C ALA A 42 -10.05 10.78 -6.87
N MET A 43 -9.64 11.93 -6.29
CA MET A 43 -9.20 13.09 -7.07
C MET A 43 -7.76 12.99 -7.56
N ASN A 44 -6.85 12.49 -6.72
CA ASN A 44 -5.42 12.54 -7.00
C ASN A 44 -4.89 11.26 -7.67
N ASN A 45 -5.56 10.13 -7.47
CA ASN A 45 -5.20 8.81 -7.98
C ASN A 45 -6.45 8.07 -8.50
N PRO A 46 -7.10 8.58 -9.56
CA PRO A 46 -8.38 8.06 -10.02
C PRO A 46 -8.29 6.59 -10.51
N ASP A 47 -7.14 6.15 -11.01
CA ASP A 47 -6.95 4.76 -11.45
C ASP A 47 -6.92 3.80 -10.27
N ASP A 48 -6.21 4.14 -9.19
CA ASP A 48 -6.22 3.35 -7.95
C ASP A 48 -7.63 3.35 -7.32
N TRP A 49 -8.32 4.50 -7.35
CA TRP A 49 -9.69 4.58 -6.84
C TRP A 49 -10.65 3.66 -7.62
N ALA A 50 -10.55 3.65 -8.94
CA ALA A 50 -11.34 2.76 -9.77
C ALA A 50 -11.02 1.27 -9.51
N ALA A 51 -9.76 0.93 -9.26
CA ALA A 51 -9.35 -0.41 -8.86
C ALA A 51 -9.95 -0.83 -7.51
N ILE A 52 -9.95 0.07 -6.52
CA ILE A 52 -10.58 -0.15 -5.21
C ILE A 52 -12.08 -0.40 -5.37
N GLN A 53 -12.77 0.45 -6.12
CA GLN A 53 -14.21 0.27 -6.38
C GLN A 53 -14.52 -1.04 -7.11
N TRP A 54 -13.65 -1.44 -8.05
CA TRP A 54 -13.80 -2.72 -8.73
C TRP A 54 -13.65 -3.90 -7.77
N LEU A 55 -12.65 -3.85 -6.87
CA LEU A 55 -12.46 -4.89 -5.84
C LEU A 55 -13.67 -4.99 -4.93
N ASP A 56 -14.18 -3.88 -4.43
CA ASP A 56 -15.36 -3.84 -3.55
C ASP A 56 -16.59 -4.49 -4.21
N ALA A 57 -16.75 -4.29 -5.51
CA ALA A 57 -17.89 -4.82 -6.25
C ALA A 57 -17.73 -6.29 -6.68
N ASN A 58 -16.50 -6.80 -6.87
CA ASN A 58 -16.27 -8.05 -7.60
C ASN A 58 -15.41 -9.08 -6.85
N ALA A 59 -14.55 -8.66 -5.90
CA ALA A 59 -13.51 -9.55 -5.38
C ALA A 59 -14.08 -10.76 -4.62
N GLU A 60 -15.13 -10.58 -3.84
CA GLU A 60 -15.76 -11.69 -3.08
C GLU A 60 -16.40 -12.73 -3.98
N GLN A 61 -16.89 -12.33 -5.16
CA GLN A 61 -17.47 -13.26 -6.13
C GLN A 61 -16.41 -14.14 -6.81
N GLY A 62 -15.15 -13.73 -6.75
CA GLY A 62 -14.02 -14.41 -7.36
C GLY A 62 -13.37 -15.49 -6.48
N VAL A 63 -13.81 -15.65 -5.24
CA VAL A 63 -13.28 -16.62 -4.27
C VAL A 63 -14.38 -17.55 -3.75
N PRO A 64 -14.03 -18.68 -3.11
CA PRO A 64 -15.02 -19.58 -2.52
C PRO A 64 -15.92 -18.86 -1.52
N ALA A 65 -17.20 -19.23 -1.49
CA ALA A 65 -18.18 -18.63 -0.59
C ALA A 65 -17.73 -18.69 0.88
N GLY A 66 -17.78 -17.56 1.58
CA GLY A 66 -17.34 -17.42 2.95
C GLY A 66 -15.82 -17.21 3.13
N SER A 67 -15.07 -17.17 2.03
CA SER A 67 -13.66 -16.77 2.06
C SER A 67 -13.52 -15.27 1.89
N VAL A 68 -12.50 -14.69 2.53
CA VAL A 68 -12.12 -13.28 2.32
C VAL A 68 -10.98 -13.25 1.31
N PRO A 69 -11.11 -12.52 0.18
CA PRO A 69 -10.02 -12.42 -0.78
C PRO A 69 -8.81 -11.74 -0.17
N VAL A 70 -7.62 -12.31 -0.38
CA VAL A 70 -6.35 -11.69 -0.01
C VAL A 70 -5.78 -11.02 -1.24
N ILE A 71 -5.46 -9.74 -1.11
CA ILE A 71 -4.82 -8.99 -2.20
C ILE A 71 -3.30 -8.95 -1.99
N LEU A 72 -2.56 -8.78 -3.07
CA LEU A 72 -1.14 -8.46 -3.05
C LEU A 72 -0.94 -7.11 -3.70
N GLU A 73 -0.48 -6.16 -2.91
CA GLU A 73 0.04 -4.86 -3.32
C GLU A 73 1.45 -4.70 -2.76
N VAL A 74 2.21 -3.73 -3.24
CA VAL A 74 3.56 -3.52 -2.75
C VAL A 74 3.54 -3.14 -1.28
N PRO A 75 4.36 -3.81 -0.43
CA PRO A 75 4.43 -3.48 0.98
C PRO A 75 5.24 -2.20 1.22
N SER A 76 4.90 -1.50 2.28
CA SER A 76 5.74 -0.43 2.80
C SER A 76 6.77 -0.99 3.79
N VAL A 77 7.98 -1.23 3.31
CA VAL A 77 9.09 -1.81 4.07
C VAL A 77 10.33 -0.92 3.99
N PRO A 78 11.08 -0.73 5.09
CA PRO A 78 12.34 0.01 5.03
C PRO A 78 13.41 -0.72 4.19
N PRO A 79 14.25 -0.05 3.43
CA PRO A 79 14.29 1.42 3.23
C PRO A 79 13.33 1.96 2.18
N TRP A 80 12.53 1.08 1.54
CA TRP A 80 11.64 1.46 0.45
C TRP A 80 10.51 2.39 0.89
N GLY A 81 9.82 2.05 1.96
CA GLY A 81 8.72 2.80 2.50
C GLY A 81 8.82 3.01 4.00
N GLY A 82 7.80 3.61 4.58
CA GLY A 82 7.69 3.86 6.02
C GLY A 82 6.29 3.57 6.52
N SER A 83 5.97 4.01 7.72
CA SER A 83 4.61 3.92 8.24
C SER A 83 3.71 4.95 7.56
N TYR A 84 2.50 4.54 7.21
CA TYR A 84 1.45 5.42 6.63
C TYR A 84 1.84 6.04 5.29
N THR A 85 2.62 5.36 4.48
CA THR A 85 2.93 5.75 3.11
C THR A 85 1.84 5.27 2.13
N TYR A 86 1.93 5.65 0.86
CA TYR A 86 0.91 5.35 -0.14
C TYR A 86 0.83 3.86 -0.51
N GLU A 87 1.90 3.11 -0.29
CA GLU A 87 1.89 1.64 -0.32
C GLU A 87 0.89 1.13 0.75
N GLY A 88 0.11 0.13 0.43
CA GLY A 88 -0.99 -0.33 1.27
C GLY A 88 -2.31 0.42 1.02
N ARG A 89 -2.39 1.28 -0.01
CA ARG A 89 -3.57 2.07 -0.36
C ARG A 89 -4.78 1.21 -0.74
N ILE A 90 -4.53 0.11 -1.43
CA ILE A 90 -5.63 -0.74 -1.89
C ILE A 90 -6.29 -1.45 -0.71
N SER A 91 -5.51 -2.07 0.17
CA SER A 91 -6.03 -2.73 1.37
C SER A 91 -6.67 -1.73 2.34
N ALA A 92 -6.07 -0.55 2.51
CA ALA A 92 -6.58 0.48 3.42
C ALA A 92 -7.95 1.02 3.01
N PHE A 93 -8.23 1.13 1.71
CA PHE A 93 -9.49 1.70 1.22
C PHE A 93 -10.53 0.66 0.80
N SER A 94 -10.12 -0.56 0.42
CA SER A 94 -11.04 -1.66 0.12
C SER A 94 -11.41 -2.51 1.34
N GLY A 95 -10.61 -2.46 2.41
CA GLY A 95 -10.79 -3.32 3.58
C GLY A 95 -10.35 -4.77 3.38
N PHE A 96 -9.86 -5.16 2.21
CA PHE A 96 -9.34 -6.51 1.99
C PHE A 96 -7.96 -6.68 2.62
N PRO A 97 -7.68 -7.83 3.25
CA PRO A 97 -6.37 -8.11 3.80
C PRO A 97 -5.31 -8.20 2.69
N THR A 98 -4.14 -7.63 2.98
CA THR A 98 -2.94 -7.79 2.15
C THR A 98 -1.90 -8.69 2.83
N VAL A 99 -0.99 -9.28 2.05
CA VAL A 99 0.05 -10.16 2.60
C VAL A 99 0.95 -9.41 3.58
N LEU A 100 1.31 -8.18 3.25
CA LEU A 100 2.07 -7.29 4.13
C LEU A 100 1.73 -5.84 3.76
N GLY A 101 1.33 -5.07 4.74
CA GLY A 101 1.03 -3.64 4.58
C GLY A 101 2.18 -2.75 5.04
N TRP A 102 1.94 -1.92 6.04
CA TRP A 102 2.94 -1.06 6.67
C TRP A 102 3.75 -1.84 7.70
N ALA A 103 4.86 -2.44 7.28
CA ALA A 103 5.63 -3.38 8.09
C ALA A 103 6.07 -2.82 9.45
N VAL A 104 6.54 -1.57 9.49
CA VAL A 104 6.94 -0.90 10.74
C VAL A 104 5.75 -0.68 11.66
N HIS A 105 4.61 -0.27 11.11
CA HIS A 105 3.39 -0.08 11.89
C HIS A 105 2.87 -1.41 12.44
N GLU A 106 2.85 -2.45 11.63
CA GLU A 106 2.47 -3.79 12.08
C GLU A 106 3.38 -4.28 13.22
N SER A 107 4.69 -4.02 13.16
CA SER A 107 5.63 -4.43 14.21
C SER A 107 5.36 -3.73 15.54
N GLN A 108 4.92 -2.47 15.52
CA GLN A 108 4.53 -1.73 16.72
C GLN A 108 3.34 -2.38 17.45
N TRP A 109 2.36 -2.86 16.69
CA TRP A 109 1.20 -3.54 17.26
C TRP A 109 1.48 -4.98 17.70
N ARG A 110 2.36 -5.69 17.00
CA ARG A 110 2.72 -7.08 17.31
C ARG A 110 3.82 -7.20 18.36
N GLY A 111 4.58 -6.14 18.62
CA GLY A 111 5.72 -6.13 19.53
C GLY A 111 6.97 -6.85 18.97
N SER A 112 6.95 -7.32 17.71
CA SER A 112 8.09 -7.93 17.03
C SER A 112 8.01 -7.71 15.51
N TYR A 113 9.15 -7.93 14.83
CA TYR A 113 9.26 -7.86 13.36
C TYR A 113 9.33 -9.27 12.71
N ASP A 114 9.00 -10.32 13.44
CA ASP A 114 9.20 -11.71 13.00
C ASP A 114 8.30 -12.07 11.79
N GLU A 115 7.06 -11.64 11.80
CA GLU A 115 6.13 -11.90 10.69
C GLU A 115 6.54 -11.15 9.43
N GLN A 116 6.91 -9.89 9.56
CA GLN A 116 7.34 -9.05 8.45
C GLN A 116 8.60 -9.62 7.80
N SER A 117 9.62 -9.96 8.61
CA SER A 117 10.88 -10.52 8.12
C SER A 117 10.71 -11.85 7.37
N ARG A 118 9.65 -12.62 7.66
CA ARG A 118 9.31 -13.84 6.92
C ARG A 118 8.60 -13.57 5.60
N ARG A 119 7.81 -12.49 5.52
CA ARG A 119 7.00 -12.16 4.35
C ARG A 119 7.73 -11.34 3.31
N GLU A 120 8.57 -10.41 3.73
CA GLU A 120 9.31 -9.51 2.85
C GLU A 120 10.08 -10.19 1.72
N PRO A 121 10.90 -11.24 1.99
CA PRO A 121 11.65 -11.92 0.93
C PRO A 121 10.74 -12.60 -0.11
N ASP A 122 9.61 -13.15 0.33
CA ASP A 122 8.64 -13.77 -0.57
C ASP A 122 7.98 -12.72 -1.48
N LEU A 123 7.59 -11.58 -0.91
CA LEU A 123 6.99 -10.49 -1.68
C LEU A 123 7.99 -9.90 -2.69
N ALA A 124 9.22 -9.67 -2.25
CA ALA A 124 10.29 -9.24 -3.16
C ALA A 124 10.45 -10.23 -4.32
N THR A 125 10.47 -11.53 -4.03
CA THR A 125 10.58 -12.58 -5.05
C THR A 125 9.36 -12.59 -5.98
N ILE A 126 8.13 -12.47 -5.44
CA ILE A 126 6.92 -12.40 -6.27
C ILE A 126 7.00 -11.23 -7.25
N TYR A 127 7.46 -10.05 -6.83
CA TYR A 127 7.50 -8.89 -7.71
C TYR A 127 8.69 -8.91 -8.67
N THR A 128 9.85 -9.41 -8.29
CA THR A 128 11.10 -9.18 -9.03
C THR A 128 11.66 -10.41 -9.75
N SER A 129 11.33 -11.62 -9.35
CA SER A 129 11.76 -12.84 -10.05
C SER A 129 11.15 -12.92 -11.44
N SER A 130 11.90 -13.45 -12.41
CA SER A 130 11.38 -13.84 -13.72
C SER A 130 10.81 -15.26 -13.73
N ASP A 131 11.01 -16.05 -12.65
CA ASP A 131 10.51 -17.41 -12.53
C ASP A 131 9.04 -17.43 -12.15
N GLY A 132 8.22 -17.81 -13.12
CA GLY A 132 6.77 -17.91 -12.95
C GLY A 132 6.33 -19.00 -11.99
N GLN A 133 7.03 -20.15 -11.98
CA GLN A 133 6.66 -21.26 -11.11
C GLN A 133 6.87 -20.89 -9.62
N THR A 134 8.02 -20.32 -9.29
CA THR A 134 8.28 -19.80 -7.95
C THR A 134 7.25 -18.72 -7.55
N THR A 135 6.90 -17.83 -8.49
CA THR A 135 5.88 -16.81 -8.26
C THR A 135 4.54 -17.43 -7.88
N LEU A 136 4.04 -18.42 -8.63
CA LEU A 136 2.77 -19.08 -8.33
C LEU A 136 2.79 -19.83 -6.98
N VAL A 137 3.87 -20.52 -6.67
CA VAL A 137 4.04 -21.21 -5.38
C VAL A 137 3.93 -20.21 -4.21
N LEU A 138 4.54 -19.05 -4.33
CA LEU A 138 4.50 -18.03 -3.29
C LEU A 138 3.13 -17.35 -3.20
N LEU A 139 2.47 -17.08 -4.31
CA LEU A 139 1.10 -16.55 -4.32
C LEU A 139 0.14 -17.51 -3.60
N HIS A 140 0.23 -18.82 -3.89
CA HIS A 140 -0.57 -19.84 -3.21
C HIS A 140 -0.19 -20.00 -1.73
N LYS A 141 1.09 -19.95 -1.38
CA LYS A 141 1.55 -19.98 0.02
C LYS A 141 0.86 -18.93 0.88
N TRP A 142 0.62 -17.74 0.32
CA TRP A 142 -0.01 -16.62 1.02
C TRP A 142 -1.51 -16.48 0.74
N ASN A 143 -2.13 -17.47 0.07
CA ASN A 143 -3.55 -17.48 -0.32
C ASN A 143 -3.97 -16.21 -1.09
N VAL A 144 -3.07 -15.66 -1.91
CA VAL A 144 -3.35 -14.46 -2.69
C VAL A 144 -4.40 -14.76 -3.74
N SER A 145 -5.47 -13.97 -3.74
CA SER A 145 -6.56 -14.05 -4.72
C SER A 145 -6.35 -13.06 -5.87
N TYR A 146 -5.79 -11.90 -5.57
CA TYR A 146 -5.58 -10.84 -6.56
C TYR A 146 -4.23 -10.16 -6.38
N VAL A 147 -3.55 -9.91 -7.50
CA VAL A 147 -2.30 -9.14 -7.55
C VAL A 147 -2.58 -7.79 -8.17
N ILE A 148 -2.12 -6.74 -7.52
CA ILE A 148 -2.24 -5.37 -8.00
C ILE A 148 -0.92 -4.96 -8.64
N LEU A 149 -0.98 -4.38 -9.83
CA LEU A 149 0.14 -3.69 -10.47
C LEU A 149 -0.30 -2.27 -10.81
N GLY A 150 0.35 -1.31 -10.19
CA GLY A 150 0.18 0.12 -10.42
C GLY A 150 1.51 0.86 -10.30
N SER A 151 1.47 2.17 -10.20
CA SER A 151 2.68 3.00 -10.11
C SER A 151 3.58 2.65 -8.92
N PRO A 152 3.07 2.39 -7.68
CA PRO A 152 3.91 1.99 -6.57
C PRO A 152 4.61 0.65 -6.80
N GLU A 153 3.90 -0.36 -7.34
CA GLU A 153 4.46 -1.68 -7.64
C GLU A 153 5.55 -1.57 -8.71
N LEU A 154 5.31 -0.81 -9.75
CA LEU A 154 6.30 -0.56 -10.81
C LEU A 154 7.55 0.11 -10.26
N SER A 155 7.39 1.13 -9.43
CA SER A 155 8.49 1.84 -8.80
C SER A 155 9.31 0.94 -7.87
N TYR A 156 8.63 0.07 -7.10
CA TYR A 156 9.28 -0.93 -6.25
C TYR A 156 10.12 -1.92 -7.07
N ILE A 157 9.54 -2.49 -8.13
CA ILE A 157 10.26 -3.41 -9.02
C ILE A 157 11.50 -2.73 -9.61
N GLN A 158 11.37 -1.49 -10.11
CA GLN A 158 12.48 -0.72 -10.65
C GLN A 158 13.58 -0.50 -9.61
N HIS A 159 13.20 -0.12 -8.40
CA HIS A 159 14.14 0.10 -7.29
C HIS A 159 14.91 -1.18 -6.96
N VAL A 160 14.23 -2.28 -6.70
CA VAL A 160 14.87 -3.55 -6.33
C VAL A 160 15.74 -4.09 -7.46
N CYS A 161 15.25 -4.06 -8.71
CA CYS A 161 16.04 -4.51 -9.86
C CYS A 161 17.28 -3.66 -10.09
N SER A 162 17.23 -2.36 -9.83
CA SER A 162 18.41 -1.48 -9.96
C SER A 162 19.53 -1.83 -8.95
N GLN A 163 19.17 -2.39 -7.80
CA GLN A 163 20.13 -2.82 -6.78
C GLN A 163 20.65 -4.24 -7.00
N SER A 164 19.90 -5.09 -7.71
CA SER A 164 20.20 -6.51 -7.92
C SER A 164 21.14 -6.78 -9.11
N GLY A 165 21.59 -5.75 -9.83
CA GLY A 165 22.41 -5.87 -11.02
C GLY A 165 21.68 -6.51 -12.19
N SER A 166 22.41 -7.28 -13.05
CA SER A 166 21.86 -7.85 -14.27
C SER A 166 20.88 -9.01 -14.11
N SER A 167 20.64 -9.48 -12.89
CA SER A 167 19.77 -10.64 -12.61
C SER A 167 18.27 -10.34 -12.64
N CYS A 168 17.89 -9.07 -12.58
CA CYS A 168 16.51 -8.62 -12.62
C CYS A 168 16.35 -7.49 -13.65
N THR A 169 15.32 -7.59 -14.48
CA THR A 169 14.87 -6.46 -15.31
C THR A 169 13.38 -6.21 -15.05
N THR A 170 12.99 -4.94 -14.99
CA THR A 170 11.58 -4.57 -14.80
C THR A 170 10.67 -5.23 -15.83
N SER A 171 11.13 -5.28 -17.09
CA SER A 171 10.35 -5.89 -18.17
C SER A 171 10.11 -7.39 -17.96
N SER A 172 11.12 -8.16 -17.55
CA SER A 172 10.96 -9.61 -17.30
C SER A 172 10.09 -9.86 -16.06
N ALA A 173 10.24 -9.05 -15.03
CA ALA A 173 9.46 -9.14 -13.81
C ALA A 173 7.96 -8.86 -14.05
N LEU A 174 7.63 -7.91 -14.91
CA LEU A 174 6.24 -7.58 -15.26
C LEU A 174 5.61 -8.61 -16.19
N LYS A 175 6.36 -9.03 -17.24
CA LYS A 175 5.86 -9.92 -18.29
C LYS A 175 5.32 -11.26 -17.77
N LYS A 176 5.84 -11.75 -16.63
CA LYS A 176 5.37 -12.98 -16.03
C LYS A 176 3.91 -12.89 -15.56
N PHE A 177 3.48 -11.74 -15.06
CA PHE A 177 2.09 -11.60 -14.59
C PHE A 177 1.10 -11.76 -15.73
N ASP A 178 1.38 -11.15 -16.89
CA ASP A 178 0.56 -11.31 -18.10
C ASP A 178 0.51 -12.77 -18.60
N MET A 179 1.57 -13.54 -18.38
CA MET A 179 1.66 -14.92 -18.82
C MET A 179 1.04 -15.93 -17.85
N LEU A 180 1.02 -15.62 -16.56
CA LEU A 180 0.65 -16.53 -15.49
C LEU A 180 -0.73 -16.27 -14.92
N LEU A 181 -1.17 -15.03 -14.91
CA LEU A 181 -2.37 -14.58 -14.23
C LEU A 181 -3.39 -14.04 -15.23
N GLN A 182 -4.65 -14.04 -14.83
CA GLN A 182 -5.72 -13.48 -15.65
C GLN A 182 -5.94 -12.02 -15.28
N PRO A 183 -5.75 -11.06 -16.20
CA PRO A 183 -6.16 -9.69 -15.96
C PRO A 183 -7.69 -9.63 -15.87
N VAL A 184 -8.22 -9.08 -14.77
CA VAL A 184 -9.66 -8.95 -14.52
C VAL A 184 -10.14 -7.51 -14.46
N PHE A 185 -9.21 -6.57 -14.30
CA PHE A 185 -9.45 -5.14 -14.36
C PHE A 185 -8.20 -4.42 -14.89
N SER A 186 -8.40 -3.40 -15.70
CA SER A 186 -7.31 -2.50 -16.13
C SER A 186 -7.88 -1.12 -16.40
N GLN A 187 -7.27 -0.10 -15.78
CA GLN A 187 -7.57 1.30 -16.03
C GLN A 187 -6.31 2.13 -15.82
N GLY A 188 -5.96 2.95 -16.81
CA GLY A 188 -4.78 3.79 -16.79
C GLY A 188 -3.51 2.99 -16.51
N GLN A 189 -2.89 3.24 -15.37
CA GLN A 189 -1.65 2.55 -14.96
C GLN A 189 -1.90 1.37 -14.01
N VAL A 190 -3.15 1.06 -13.68
CA VAL A 190 -3.48 0.01 -12.72
C VAL A 190 -4.10 -1.20 -13.40
N THR A 191 -3.56 -2.36 -13.11
CA THR A 191 -4.11 -3.66 -13.53
C THR A 191 -4.26 -4.57 -12.31
N ILE A 192 -5.41 -5.24 -12.21
CA ILE A 192 -5.67 -6.28 -11.23
C ILE A 192 -5.65 -7.63 -11.94
N PHE A 193 -4.85 -8.53 -11.44
CA PHE A 193 -4.75 -9.91 -11.91
C PHE A 193 -5.37 -10.85 -10.91
N LYS A 194 -6.16 -11.80 -11.40
CA LYS A 194 -6.68 -12.91 -10.59
C LYS A 194 -5.68 -14.06 -10.59
N VAL A 195 -5.41 -14.60 -9.41
CA VAL A 195 -4.58 -15.80 -9.22
C VAL A 195 -5.43 -17.03 -9.49
N PRO A 196 -4.91 -18.04 -10.28
CA PRO A 196 -5.64 -19.25 -10.61
C PRO A 196 -5.89 -20.18 -9.42
#